data_2785e95ea936f41f163c337620ec63f1
#
_entry.id   2785e95ea936f41f163c337620ec63f1
#
_cell.length_a   1.000
_cell.length_b   1.000
_cell.length_c   1.000
_cell.angle_alpha   90.00
_cell.angle_beta   90.00
_cell.angle_gamma   90.00
#
_symmetry.space_group_name_H-M   'P 1'
#
loop_
_entity.id
_entity.type
_entity.pdbx_description
1 polymer ?
#
loop_
_entity_poly.entity_id
_entity_poly.type
_entity_poly.pdbx_seq_one_letter_code
_entity_poly.pdbx_strand_id
1 'polypeptide(L)'
;GSPDLAPASHIVDALCNAAREGHQYRYALSRGKSELLEAMAQWYQDKFDVTLCPETEVHTLMGSQDGLAHIALCLLNPGDVVLVPDPGYPIFSAGPLVAGAELYHMPLRKENEFLPDLEAIPADIRKRAKLMILNYPNNPLAAVANEEFFGKVVAFAQQNEIVVCHDFAYSELVFDGYRP
;
A
#
# COMPACT_ATOMS: atom_id res chain seq x y z
N GLY A 1 -2.84 -9.32 14.00
CA GLY A 1 -3.17 -9.16 15.43
C GLY A 1 -3.31 -7.69 15.83
N SER A 2 -3.95 -7.45 16.96
CA SER A 2 -4.03 -6.08 17.49
C SER A 2 -2.71 -5.69 18.14
N PRO A 3 -2.25 -4.44 18.01
CA PRO A 3 -1.14 -3.94 18.81
C PRO A 3 -1.43 -4.09 20.31
N ASP A 4 -0.43 -4.51 21.06
CA ASP A 4 -0.53 -4.75 22.52
C ASP A 4 0.24 -3.72 23.35
N LEU A 5 1.01 -2.85 22.71
CA LEU A 5 1.73 -1.76 23.33
C LEU A 5 1.01 -0.42 23.14
N ALA A 6 1.04 0.41 24.18
CA ALA A 6 0.52 1.77 24.09
C ALA A 6 1.39 2.64 23.16
N PRO A 7 0.81 3.65 22.48
CA PRO A 7 1.59 4.66 21.77
C PRO A 7 2.55 5.39 22.73
N ALA A 8 3.63 5.95 22.18
CA ALA A 8 4.55 6.77 22.98
C ALA A 8 3.82 7.99 23.59
N SER A 9 4.17 8.37 24.82
CA SER A 9 3.46 9.41 25.57
C SER A 9 3.37 10.74 24.81
N HIS A 10 4.45 11.16 24.13
CA HIS A 10 4.45 12.40 23.36
C HIS A 10 3.40 12.43 22.22
N ILE A 11 3.05 11.26 21.65
CA ILE A 11 1.99 11.15 20.63
C ILE A 11 0.62 11.35 21.28
N VAL A 12 0.40 10.71 22.43
CA VAL A 12 -0.84 10.85 23.19
C VAL A 12 -1.02 12.28 23.67
N ASP A 13 0.05 12.92 24.19
CA ASP A 13 0.01 14.30 24.65
C ASP A 13 -0.30 15.27 23.52
N ALA A 14 0.30 15.08 22.34
CA ALA A 14 0.01 15.89 21.15
C ALA A 14 -1.47 15.78 20.73
N LEU A 15 -2.03 14.56 20.72
CA LEU A 15 -3.45 14.32 20.45
C LEU A 15 -4.35 15.03 21.47
N CYS A 16 -4.05 14.88 22.78
CA CYS A 16 -4.81 15.53 23.85
C CYS A 16 -4.76 17.07 23.76
N ASN A 17 -3.62 17.63 23.41
CA ASN A 17 -3.47 19.07 23.24
C ASN A 17 -4.27 19.57 22.02
N ALA A 18 -4.14 18.91 20.88
CA ALA A 18 -4.91 19.24 19.68
C ALA A 18 -6.43 19.14 19.93
N ALA A 19 -6.88 18.14 20.66
CA ALA A 19 -8.31 17.97 21.00
C ALA A 19 -8.89 19.09 21.87
N ARG A 20 -8.07 19.92 22.52
CA ARG A 20 -8.55 21.09 23.30
C ARG A 20 -8.73 22.34 22.44
N GLU A 21 -8.25 22.32 21.20
CA GLU A 21 -8.30 23.46 20.31
C GLU A 21 -9.61 23.47 19.51
N GLY A 22 -10.48 24.47 19.75
CA GLY A 22 -11.82 24.53 19.17
C GLY A 22 -11.87 24.52 17.62
N HIS A 23 -10.81 24.98 16.94
CA HIS A 23 -10.75 24.97 15.47
C HIS A 23 -10.54 23.57 14.88
N GLN A 24 -10.16 22.59 15.69
CA GLN A 24 -9.95 21.20 15.25
C GLN A 24 -11.27 20.44 14.99
N TYR A 25 -12.42 20.97 15.42
CA TYR A 25 -13.73 20.28 15.32
C TYR A 25 -14.49 20.59 14.03
N ARG A 26 -13.84 21.11 13.02
CA ARG A 26 -14.43 21.32 11.70
C ARG A 26 -14.51 20.00 10.93
N TYR A 27 -15.41 19.96 9.96
CA TYR A 27 -15.43 18.84 9.01
C TYR A 27 -14.05 18.69 8.36
N ALA A 28 -13.51 17.46 8.43
CA ALA A 28 -12.36 17.11 7.60
C ALA A 28 -12.82 17.12 6.14
N LEU A 29 -12.21 17.96 5.32
CA LEU A 29 -12.43 17.91 3.89
C LEU A 29 -11.87 16.59 3.34
N SER A 30 -12.32 16.19 2.16
CA SER A 30 -11.98 14.89 1.54
C SER A 30 -10.48 14.57 1.49
N ARG A 31 -9.62 15.59 1.53
CA ARG A 31 -8.16 15.42 1.47
C ARG A 31 -7.46 15.48 2.83
N GLY A 32 -8.19 15.80 3.90
CA GLY A 32 -7.60 16.06 5.21
C GLY A 32 -6.97 17.45 5.34
N LYS A 33 -6.15 17.64 6.37
CA LYS A 33 -5.46 18.92 6.64
C LYS A 33 -4.19 19.05 5.82
N SER A 34 -3.91 20.26 5.32
CA SER A 34 -2.67 20.55 4.56
C SER A 34 -1.42 20.22 5.35
N GLU A 35 -1.41 20.57 6.64
CA GLU A 35 -0.26 20.30 7.53
C GLU A 35 0.05 18.80 7.66
N LEU A 36 -0.97 17.93 7.59
CA LEU A 36 -0.77 16.48 7.61
C LEU A 36 -0.20 15.98 6.27
N LEU A 37 -0.72 16.50 5.14
CA LEU A 37 -0.22 16.14 3.81
C LEU A 37 1.24 16.57 3.62
N GLU A 38 1.57 17.79 4.06
CA GLU A 38 2.94 18.32 4.07
C GLU A 38 3.88 17.46 4.94
N ALA A 39 3.43 17.09 6.15
CA ALA A 39 4.21 16.23 7.05
C ALA A 39 4.45 14.83 6.46
N MET A 40 3.46 14.25 5.76
CA MET A 40 3.61 12.98 5.06
C MET A 40 4.62 13.09 3.91
N ALA A 41 4.53 14.15 3.09
CA ALA A 41 5.47 14.38 1.99
C ALA A 41 6.89 14.58 2.53
N GLN A 42 7.06 15.36 3.60
CA GLN A 42 8.35 15.57 4.23
C GLN A 42 8.94 14.26 4.80
N TRP A 43 8.09 13.41 5.41
CA TRP A 43 8.54 12.11 5.91
C TRP A 43 9.07 11.21 4.78
N TYR A 44 8.43 11.21 3.60
CA TYR A 44 8.90 10.49 2.42
C TYR A 44 10.24 11.04 1.91
N GLN A 45 10.39 12.38 1.90
CA GLN A 45 11.65 13.02 1.51
C GLN A 45 12.77 12.64 2.46
N ASP A 46 12.56 12.72 3.77
CA ASP A 46 13.60 12.47 4.78
C ASP A 46 14.01 11.00 4.83
N LYS A 47 13.07 10.10 4.58
CA LYS A 47 13.30 8.67 4.77
C LYS A 47 13.75 7.94 3.51
N PHE A 48 13.18 8.30 2.37
CA PHE A 48 13.36 7.59 1.11
C PHE A 48 13.98 8.45 0.01
N ASP A 49 14.26 9.72 0.28
CA ASP A 49 14.71 10.72 -0.72
C ASP A 49 13.71 10.84 -1.91
N VAL A 50 12.42 10.72 -1.60
CA VAL A 50 11.32 10.84 -2.56
C VAL A 50 10.57 12.14 -2.33
N THR A 51 10.63 13.04 -3.31
CA THR A 51 9.88 14.29 -3.28
C THR A 51 8.46 14.07 -3.79
N LEU A 52 7.47 14.40 -2.97
CA LEU A 52 6.05 14.31 -3.30
C LEU A 52 5.40 15.69 -3.21
N CYS A 53 4.50 15.98 -4.14
CA CYS A 53 3.63 17.16 -4.08
C CYS A 53 2.47 16.88 -3.11
N PRO A 54 2.37 17.61 -1.96
CA PRO A 54 1.33 17.34 -0.96
C PRO A 54 -0.09 17.46 -1.51
N GLU A 55 -0.30 18.36 -2.50
CA GLU A 55 -1.63 18.64 -3.05
C GLU A 55 -2.11 17.59 -4.04
N THR A 56 -1.22 16.87 -4.74
CA THR A 56 -1.59 16.00 -5.87
C THR A 56 -1.14 14.55 -5.72
N GLU A 57 -0.15 14.28 -4.85
CA GLU A 57 0.47 12.97 -4.72
C GLU A 57 0.34 12.37 -3.31
N VAL A 58 -0.29 13.09 -2.39
CA VAL A 58 -0.54 12.63 -1.02
C VAL A 58 -2.03 12.68 -0.71
N HIS A 59 -2.55 11.63 -0.08
CA HIS A 59 -3.94 11.54 0.34
C HIS A 59 -4.07 10.89 1.71
N THR A 60 -4.94 11.43 2.58
CA THR A 60 -5.24 10.84 3.88
C THR A 60 -6.32 9.78 3.76
N LEU A 61 -6.21 8.73 4.56
CA LEU A 61 -7.16 7.63 4.61
C LEU A 61 -7.59 7.38 6.07
N MET A 62 -8.73 6.78 6.26
CA MET A 62 -9.15 6.25 7.58
C MET A 62 -8.52 4.88 7.83
N GLY A 63 -7.18 4.87 7.91
CA GLY A 63 -6.35 3.67 7.87
C GLY A 63 -6.09 3.19 6.44
N SER A 64 -4.97 2.49 6.20
CA SER A 64 -4.58 2.00 4.87
C SER A 64 -5.60 1.05 4.25
N GLN A 65 -6.35 0.32 5.08
CA GLN A 65 -7.40 -0.58 4.60
C GLN A 65 -8.52 0.14 3.83
N ASP A 66 -8.83 1.38 4.20
CA ASP A 66 -9.76 2.24 3.47
C ASP A 66 -9.30 2.46 2.02
N GLY A 67 -8.04 2.86 1.83
CA GLY A 67 -7.45 3.00 0.50
C GLY A 67 -7.40 1.71 -0.29
N LEU A 68 -6.98 0.61 0.34
CA LEU A 68 -6.92 -0.71 -0.29
C LEU A 68 -8.30 -1.23 -0.72
N ALA A 69 -9.36 -0.90 0.03
CA ALA A 69 -10.72 -1.25 -0.35
C ALA A 69 -11.23 -0.44 -1.55
N HIS A 70 -10.87 0.85 -1.62
CA HIS A 70 -11.47 1.78 -2.57
C HIS A 70 -10.63 2.03 -3.83
N ILE A 71 -9.31 1.77 -3.82
CA ILE A 71 -8.45 2.01 -4.99
C ILE A 71 -8.96 1.24 -6.22
N ALA A 72 -9.49 0.04 -6.01
CA ALA A 72 -10.06 -0.75 -7.08
C ALA A 72 -11.27 -0.06 -7.75
N LEU A 73 -12.14 0.58 -6.96
CA LEU A 73 -13.28 1.33 -7.49
C LEU A 73 -12.86 2.57 -8.30
N CYS A 74 -11.67 3.12 -8.03
CA CYS A 74 -11.16 4.27 -8.77
C CYS A 74 -10.52 3.88 -10.11
N LEU A 75 -9.95 2.67 -10.20
CA LEU A 75 -9.08 2.28 -11.31
C LEU A 75 -9.66 1.21 -12.24
N LEU A 76 -10.67 0.46 -11.78
CA LEU A 76 -11.12 -0.76 -12.46
C LEU A 76 -12.55 -0.66 -12.98
N ASN A 77 -12.81 -1.37 -14.05
CA ASN A 77 -14.14 -1.71 -14.53
C ASN A 77 -14.43 -3.19 -14.27
N PRO A 78 -15.71 -3.60 -14.22
CA PRO A 78 -16.07 -5.00 -14.14
C PRO A 78 -15.42 -5.83 -15.27
N GLY A 79 -14.76 -6.93 -14.89
CA GLY A 79 -14.03 -7.81 -15.80
C GLY A 79 -12.56 -7.45 -16.03
N ASP A 80 -12.06 -6.32 -15.51
CA ASP A 80 -10.61 -6.08 -15.43
C ASP A 80 -9.96 -7.09 -14.47
N VAL A 81 -8.68 -7.38 -14.66
CA VAL A 81 -7.93 -8.31 -13.81
C VAL A 81 -7.08 -7.57 -12.79
N VAL A 82 -7.04 -8.09 -11.57
CA VAL A 82 -6.12 -7.64 -10.51
C VAL A 82 -5.19 -8.77 -10.11
N LEU A 83 -3.90 -8.47 -10.07
CA LEU A 83 -2.87 -9.40 -9.62
C LEU A 83 -2.75 -9.24 -8.09
N VAL A 84 -3.04 -10.31 -7.35
CA VAL A 84 -3.04 -10.32 -5.88
C VAL A 84 -2.10 -11.39 -5.33
N PRO A 85 -1.37 -11.14 -4.22
CA PRO A 85 -0.49 -12.14 -3.62
C PRO A 85 -1.30 -13.28 -2.97
N ASP A 86 -0.77 -14.50 -3.04
CA ASP A 86 -1.34 -15.68 -2.41
C ASP A 86 -0.24 -16.52 -1.71
N PRO A 87 -0.24 -16.60 -0.35
CA PRO A 87 -1.19 -15.99 0.58
C PRO A 87 -1.09 -14.47 0.64
N GLY A 88 -2.19 -13.80 0.99
CA GLY A 88 -2.26 -12.35 1.12
C GLY A 88 -3.30 -11.91 2.15
N TYR A 89 -3.26 -10.62 2.51
CA TYR A 89 -4.23 -10.05 3.43
C TYR A 89 -5.62 -9.96 2.75
N PRO A 90 -6.73 -10.29 3.45
CA PRO A 90 -8.05 -10.44 2.81
C PRO A 90 -8.53 -9.26 1.98
N ILE A 91 -8.16 -8.02 2.35
CA ILE A 91 -8.60 -6.82 1.63
C ILE A 91 -8.04 -6.73 0.21
N PHE A 92 -6.90 -7.37 -0.06
CA PHE A 92 -6.28 -7.39 -1.40
C PHE A 92 -7.19 -8.07 -2.44
N SER A 93 -8.01 -9.01 -1.98
CA SER A 93 -9.02 -9.68 -2.81
C SER A 93 -10.40 -9.02 -2.70
N ALA A 94 -10.81 -8.64 -1.48
CA ALA A 94 -12.15 -8.12 -1.23
C ALA A 94 -12.42 -6.79 -1.94
N GLY A 95 -11.48 -5.84 -1.92
CA GLY A 95 -11.64 -4.56 -2.62
C GLY A 95 -11.88 -4.72 -4.12
N PRO A 96 -11.01 -5.44 -4.86
CA PRO A 96 -11.22 -5.71 -6.29
C PRO A 96 -12.51 -6.45 -6.62
N LEU A 97 -12.92 -7.43 -5.80
CA LEU A 97 -14.18 -8.14 -6.01
C LEU A 97 -15.41 -7.22 -5.91
N VAL A 98 -15.38 -6.24 -4.99
CA VAL A 98 -16.46 -5.23 -4.89
C VAL A 98 -16.51 -4.36 -6.15
N ALA A 99 -15.39 -4.09 -6.78
CA ALA A 99 -15.32 -3.37 -8.06
C ALA A 99 -15.75 -4.24 -9.28
N GLY A 100 -16.04 -5.53 -9.07
CA GLY A 100 -16.38 -6.46 -10.14
C GLY A 100 -15.20 -6.99 -10.94
N ALA A 101 -13.98 -6.85 -10.40
CA ALA A 101 -12.77 -7.34 -11.05
C ALA A 101 -12.60 -8.86 -10.91
N GLU A 102 -11.86 -9.46 -11.82
CA GLU A 102 -11.35 -10.82 -11.73
C GLU A 102 -10.01 -10.85 -11.00
N LEU A 103 -9.79 -11.85 -10.15
CA LEU A 103 -8.55 -12.00 -9.42
C LEU A 103 -7.62 -13.01 -10.12
N TYR A 104 -6.36 -12.62 -10.30
CA TYR A 104 -5.30 -13.56 -10.58
C TYR A 104 -4.40 -13.66 -9.35
N HIS A 105 -4.37 -14.84 -8.73
CA HIS A 105 -3.56 -15.12 -7.56
C HIS A 105 -2.11 -15.39 -7.97
N MET A 106 -1.19 -14.59 -7.46
CA MET A 106 0.26 -14.76 -7.63
C MET A 106 0.80 -15.62 -6.47
N PRO A 107 1.18 -16.90 -6.71
CA PRO A 107 1.64 -17.74 -5.63
C PRO A 107 2.97 -17.27 -5.04
N LEU A 108 3.01 -17.08 -3.72
CA LEU A 108 4.23 -16.75 -2.98
C LEU A 108 4.87 -18.04 -2.45
N ARG A 109 5.86 -18.55 -3.14
CA ARG A 109 6.48 -19.84 -2.85
C ARG A 109 7.85 -19.67 -2.20
N LYS A 110 8.21 -20.60 -1.32
CA LYS A 110 9.49 -20.60 -0.60
C LYS A 110 10.69 -20.65 -1.57
N GLU A 111 10.55 -21.39 -2.68
CA GLU A 111 11.58 -21.52 -3.71
C GLU A 111 11.93 -20.20 -4.39
N ASN A 112 11.00 -19.24 -4.35
CA ASN A 112 11.16 -17.87 -4.85
C ASN A 112 11.26 -16.85 -3.71
N GLU A 113 11.71 -17.27 -2.53
CA GLU A 113 11.81 -16.37 -1.35
C GLU A 113 10.49 -15.64 -1.03
N PHE A 114 9.36 -16.28 -1.39
CA PHE A 114 8.02 -15.70 -1.27
C PHE A 114 7.80 -14.43 -2.11
N LEU A 115 8.57 -14.23 -3.17
CA LEU A 115 8.33 -13.22 -4.19
C LEU A 115 7.48 -13.81 -5.33
N PRO A 116 6.53 -13.09 -5.92
CA PRO A 116 5.77 -13.59 -7.06
C PRO A 116 6.67 -13.73 -8.30
N ASP A 117 6.45 -14.80 -9.05
CA ASP A 117 7.08 -15.00 -10.33
C ASP A 117 6.31 -14.26 -11.42
N LEU A 118 6.82 -13.09 -11.83
CA LEU A 118 6.17 -12.23 -12.81
C LEU A 118 6.15 -12.85 -14.21
N GLU A 119 7.13 -13.68 -14.53
CA GLU A 119 7.22 -14.33 -15.84
C GLU A 119 6.20 -15.48 -15.97
N ALA A 120 5.81 -16.09 -14.86
CA ALA A 120 4.79 -17.14 -14.84
C ALA A 120 3.35 -16.59 -15.07
N ILE A 121 3.13 -15.28 -15.04
CA ILE A 121 1.81 -14.70 -15.29
C ILE A 121 1.45 -14.88 -16.77
N PRO A 122 0.32 -15.54 -17.11
CA PRO A 122 -0.08 -15.78 -18.49
C PRO A 122 -0.27 -14.49 -19.31
N ALA A 123 0.05 -14.54 -20.59
CA ALA A 123 0.02 -13.37 -21.47
C ALA A 123 -1.38 -12.74 -21.61
N ASP A 124 -2.43 -13.54 -21.57
CA ASP A 124 -3.82 -13.07 -21.60
C ASP A 124 -4.20 -12.35 -20.29
N ILE A 125 -3.70 -12.82 -19.15
CA ILE A 125 -3.85 -12.16 -17.86
C ILE A 125 -3.09 -10.82 -17.84
N ARG A 126 -1.82 -10.80 -18.30
CA ARG A 126 -1.02 -9.56 -18.37
C ARG A 126 -1.73 -8.46 -19.17
N LYS A 127 -2.37 -8.80 -20.30
CA LYS A 127 -3.10 -7.86 -21.14
C LYS A 127 -4.36 -7.28 -20.50
N ARG A 128 -4.99 -8.02 -19.58
CA ARG A 128 -6.22 -7.62 -18.90
C ARG A 128 -5.97 -7.04 -17.52
N ALA A 129 -4.78 -7.25 -16.96
CA ALA A 129 -4.42 -6.74 -15.64
C ALA A 129 -4.33 -5.22 -15.67
N LYS A 130 -4.91 -4.56 -14.66
CA LYS A 130 -4.91 -3.11 -14.48
C LYS A 130 -4.29 -2.69 -13.15
N LEU A 131 -4.32 -3.57 -12.16
CA LEU A 131 -3.79 -3.33 -10.84
C LEU A 131 -3.00 -4.54 -10.37
N MET A 132 -1.84 -4.31 -9.76
CA MET A 132 -1.06 -5.29 -9.01
C MET A 132 -0.95 -4.83 -7.57
N ILE A 133 -1.30 -5.69 -6.62
CA ILE A 133 -1.15 -5.41 -5.19
C ILE A 133 0.04 -6.20 -4.66
N LEU A 134 0.94 -5.52 -3.97
CA LEU A 134 2.11 -6.10 -3.29
C LEU A 134 2.12 -5.68 -1.83
N ASN A 135 2.71 -6.51 -0.97
CA ASN A 135 2.89 -6.19 0.44
C ASN A 135 4.24 -6.75 0.91
N TYR A 136 5.21 -5.86 1.15
CA TYR A 136 6.53 -6.19 1.67
C TYR A 136 7.01 -5.08 2.61
N PRO A 137 7.46 -5.38 3.84
CA PRO A 137 7.47 -6.70 4.48
C PRO A 137 6.09 -7.34 4.51
N ASN A 138 6.04 -8.66 4.27
CA ASN A 138 4.80 -9.36 3.93
C ASN A 138 4.02 -9.85 5.14
N ASN A 139 2.72 -9.71 5.10
CA ASN A 139 1.77 -10.40 5.97
C ASN A 139 1.04 -11.49 5.15
N PRO A 140 1.13 -12.79 5.48
CA PRO A 140 1.57 -13.34 6.78
C PRO A 140 2.99 -13.93 6.80
N LEU A 141 3.76 -13.84 5.71
CA LEU A 141 4.98 -14.65 5.53
C LEU A 141 6.24 -14.02 6.15
N ALA A 142 6.17 -12.74 6.57
CA ALA A 142 7.30 -11.95 7.05
C ALA A 142 8.46 -11.86 6.01
N ALA A 143 8.20 -12.19 4.75
CA ALA A 143 9.16 -12.06 3.68
C ALA A 143 9.44 -10.59 3.37
N VAL A 144 10.63 -10.31 2.90
CA VAL A 144 11.07 -8.97 2.47
C VAL A 144 11.42 -9.00 0.99
N ALA A 145 11.34 -7.86 0.34
CA ALA A 145 11.73 -7.69 -1.04
C ALA A 145 12.93 -6.72 -1.13
N ASN A 146 13.73 -6.87 -2.16
CA ASN A 146 14.89 -6.02 -2.40
C ASN A 146 14.64 -5.09 -3.60
N GLU A 147 15.55 -4.15 -3.80
CA GLU A 147 15.50 -3.17 -4.90
C GLU A 147 15.48 -3.85 -6.28
N GLU A 148 16.23 -4.96 -6.46
CA GLU A 148 16.25 -5.69 -7.72
C GLU A 148 14.85 -6.23 -8.08
N PHE A 149 14.14 -6.79 -7.10
CA PHE A 149 12.77 -7.27 -7.30
C PHE A 149 11.83 -6.11 -7.67
N PHE A 150 11.88 -5.00 -6.94
CA PHE A 150 11.04 -3.84 -7.27
C PHE A 150 11.39 -3.24 -8.63
N GLY A 151 12.65 -3.25 -9.04
CA GLY A 151 13.05 -2.89 -10.40
C GLY A 151 12.37 -3.76 -11.47
N LYS A 152 12.28 -5.08 -11.25
CA LYS A 152 11.55 -6.01 -12.13
C LYS A 152 10.04 -5.73 -12.12
N VAL A 153 9.47 -5.44 -10.95
CA VAL A 153 8.04 -5.06 -10.83
C VAL A 153 7.73 -3.81 -11.62
N VAL A 154 8.53 -2.77 -11.49
CA VAL A 154 8.34 -1.50 -12.21
C VAL A 154 8.42 -1.72 -13.72
N ALA A 155 9.44 -2.44 -14.20
CA ALA A 155 9.60 -2.75 -15.63
C ALA A 155 8.40 -3.56 -16.16
N PHE A 156 7.97 -4.58 -15.42
CA PHE A 156 6.81 -5.39 -15.78
C PHE A 156 5.52 -4.56 -15.83
N ALA A 157 5.30 -3.71 -14.82
CA ALA A 157 4.11 -2.86 -14.73
C ALA A 157 4.05 -1.84 -15.86
N GLN A 158 5.17 -1.19 -16.17
CA GLN A 158 5.27 -0.25 -17.29
C GLN A 158 5.00 -0.93 -18.65
N GLN A 159 5.59 -2.12 -18.87
CA GLN A 159 5.41 -2.87 -20.11
C GLN A 159 3.96 -3.30 -20.34
N ASN A 160 3.20 -3.54 -19.29
CA ASN A 160 1.84 -4.06 -19.36
C ASN A 160 0.76 -3.02 -18.98
N GLU A 161 1.14 -1.77 -18.76
CA GLU A 161 0.23 -0.68 -18.37
C GLU A 161 -0.58 -0.99 -17.07
N ILE A 162 0.11 -1.55 -16.07
CA ILE A 162 -0.45 -1.97 -14.78
C ILE A 162 -0.08 -0.94 -13.71
N VAL A 163 -1.04 -0.51 -12.90
CA VAL A 163 -0.77 0.30 -11.69
C VAL A 163 -0.30 -0.63 -10.58
N VAL A 164 0.77 -0.27 -9.89
CA VAL A 164 1.25 -1.01 -8.72
C VAL A 164 0.79 -0.32 -7.44
N CYS A 165 0.10 -1.06 -6.58
CA CYS A 165 -0.24 -0.66 -5.22
C CYS A 165 0.62 -1.45 -4.24
N HIS A 166 1.54 -0.78 -3.55
CA HIS A 166 2.38 -1.41 -2.53
C HIS A 166 1.85 -1.08 -1.13
N ASP A 167 1.30 -2.06 -0.44
CA ASP A 167 0.97 -1.95 0.98
C ASP A 167 2.25 -2.06 1.82
N PHE A 168 2.65 -0.95 2.42
CA PHE A 168 3.92 -0.79 3.14
C PHE A 168 3.73 -0.65 4.66
N ALA A 169 2.70 -1.29 5.19
CA ALA A 169 2.29 -1.19 6.60
C ALA A 169 3.40 -1.57 7.61
N TYR A 170 4.36 -2.38 7.19
CA TYR A 170 5.43 -2.90 8.06
C TYR A 170 6.80 -2.28 7.80
N SER A 171 6.87 -1.15 7.12
CA SER A 171 8.13 -0.46 6.79
C SER A 171 9.01 -0.14 8.01
N GLU A 172 8.38 0.12 9.16
CA GLU A 172 9.07 0.44 10.41
C GLU A 172 9.32 -0.79 11.31
N LEU A 173 8.76 -1.95 10.97
CA LEU A 173 8.90 -3.19 11.74
C LEU A 173 9.97 -4.08 11.11
N VAL A 174 11.20 -3.58 11.12
CA VAL A 174 12.37 -4.24 10.51
C VAL A 174 13.46 -4.49 11.54
N PHE A 175 14.27 -5.52 11.31
CA PHE A 175 15.28 -6.00 12.25
C PHE A 175 16.60 -6.23 11.54
N ASP A 176 17.68 -6.40 12.32
CA ASP A 176 19.01 -6.81 11.83
C ASP A 176 19.60 -5.88 10.77
N GLY A 177 19.26 -4.59 10.79
CA GLY A 177 19.78 -3.60 9.86
C GLY A 177 19.18 -3.61 8.46
N TYR A 178 18.15 -4.43 8.23
CA TYR A 178 17.39 -4.37 6.98
C TYR A 178 16.75 -2.98 6.80
N ARG A 179 16.80 -2.48 5.58
CA ARG A 179 16.10 -1.26 5.15
C ARG A 179 15.14 -1.65 4.03
N PRO A 180 13.82 -1.47 4.27
CA PRO A 180 12.81 -1.77 3.26
C PRO A 180 12.83 -0.76 2.12
#